data_65b778dff9e35ff1e1339b56a1469b4c
#
_entry.id   65b778dff9e35ff1e1339b56a1469b4c
#
_cell.length_a   1.000
_cell.length_b   1.000
_cell.length_c   1.000
_cell.angle_alpha   90.00
_cell.angle_beta   90.00
_cell.angle_gamma   90.00
#
_symmetry.space_group_name_H-M   'P 1'
#
loop_
_entity.id
_entity.type
_entity.pdbx_description
1 polymer ?
#
loop_
_entity_poly.entity_id
_entity_poly.type
_entity_poly.pdbx_seq_one_letter_code
_entity_poly.pdbx_strand_id
1 'polypeptide(L)'
;MRISLTKPLFAWDCLDDSPDLATIRDFLHALPDGPLLESLRRCRGKGRDDYPVTALWGVVVLTPLLRHITVEACLAELRRNAGLRQLIGIEHKDLVPKKWNLSRFQAVLGSQPHRTLLAEMFNVMVQRLGGTVKDLGRRTAGDATGLSARPQRSTKPGQDALDQPTGGKKEYTDDEGKVTKVVEWFGYKLHLLVDVDHEVALAYRITSANRGDCEVLPELVRQARGNLGDDLDRQPPVSRIETLAYDKAADAEDVHELLHESDIKPLVEMRSLWKGEHERMLPGHDGNSNVVYDEAGTIYCYDRVSDPPVRRAMSYIGHEKSRGTLKYRCPACHQGFRCPSGQRCNAGKSYGMTVRVKREIDLRRFPPIPRATKTFERGYKGRTSVERVNARTKIFWGIDDGNVTGAERFHANVGVVMLVHIGLATLLASCPRRDGTLGQTRLSPIAEALRAKIDG
;
A
#
# COMPACT_ATOMS: atom_id res chain seq x y z
N MET A 1 7.94 -23.50 -2.49
CA MET A 1 8.74 -24.23 -3.54
C MET A 1 9.32 -25.50 -2.91
N ARG A 2 8.90 -26.67 -3.34
CA ARG A 2 9.57 -27.94 -2.98
C ARG A 2 10.51 -28.30 -4.12
N ILE A 3 11.78 -28.06 -3.94
CA ILE A 3 12.82 -28.52 -4.86
C ILE A 3 13.18 -29.94 -4.41
N SER A 4 12.89 -30.94 -5.26
CA SER A 4 13.40 -32.27 -5.07
C SER A 4 14.87 -32.25 -5.50
N LEU A 5 15.76 -32.15 -4.55
CA LEU A 5 17.18 -32.45 -4.80
C LEU A 5 17.28 -33.95 -5.08
N THR A 6 17.94 -34.33 -6.16
CA THR A 6 18.46 -35.69 -6.33
C THR A 6 19.28 -35.99 -5.09
N LYS A 7 19.03 -37.13 -4.40
CA LYS A 7 19.81 -37.52 -3.21
C LYS A 7 21.29 -37.53 -3.60
N PRO A 8 22.12 -36.59 -3.08
CA PRO A 8 23.54 -36.62 -3.35
C PRO A 8 24.16 -37.87 -2.70
N LEU A 9 25.24 -38.34 -3.25
CA LEU A 9 26.02 -39.48 -2.70
C LEU A 9 26.56 -39.17 -1.28
N PHE A 10 26.63 -37.89 -0.93
CA PHE A 10 27.00 -37.35 0.39
C PHE A 10 25.86 -36.50 0.93
N ALA A 11 25.55 -36.63 2.21
CA ALA A 11 24.59 -35.78 2.90
C ALA A 11 25.18 -34.39 3.09
N TRP A 12 25.04 -33.53 2.06
CA TRP A 12 25.49 -32.13 2.11
C TRP A 12 24.74 -31.30 3.15
N ASP A 13 23.60 -31.81 3.65
CA ASP A 13 22.83 -31.23 4.74
C ASP A 13 23.65 -31.06 6.03
N CYS A 14 24.77 -31.79 6.16
CA CYS A 14 25.66 -31.68 7.31
C CYS A 14 26.71 -30.57 7.21
N LEU A 15 26.92 -29.96 6.04
CA LEU A 15 28.05 -29.04 5.83
C LEU A 15 27.67 -27.56 5.88
N ASP A 16 26.40 -27.22 5.61
CA ASP A 16 25.96 -25.85 5.46
C ASP A 16 24.64 -25.55 6.20
N ASP A 17 24.41 -26.15 7.37
CA ASP A 17 23.23 -25.90 8.18
C ASP A 17 23.39 -24.58 8.98
N SER A 18 23.66 -23.49 8.24
CA SER A 18 23.65 -22.15 8.84
C SER A 18 22.22 -21.68 9.04
N PRO A 19 21.91 -20.96 10.13
CA PRO A 19 20.58 -20.39 10.36
C PRO A 19 20.08 -19.53 9.18
N ASP A 20 20.98 -18.92 8.44
CA ASP A 20 20.66 -18.03 7.31
C ASP A 20 20.17 -18.82 6.09
N LEU A 21 20.84 -19.92 5.75
CA LEU A 21 20.41 -20.83 4.68
C LEU A 21 19.08 -21.51 5.04
N ALA A 22 18.89 -21.88 6.31
CA ALA A 22 17.61 -22.41 6.78
C ALA A 22 16.49 -21.40 6.60
N THR A 23 16.70 -20.14 6.94
CA THR A 23 15.71 -19.06 6.77
C THR A 23 15.36 -18.84 5.29
N ILE A 24 16.37 -18.85 4.40
CA ILE A 24 16.14 -18.73 2.94
C ILE A 24 15.35 -19.94 2.43
N ARG A 25 15.69 -21.15 2.85
CA ARG A 25 14.98 -22.38 2.53
C ARG A 25 13.51 -22.29 2.96
N ASP A 26 13.27 -21.89 4.21
CA ASP A 26 11.92 -21.77 4.77
C ASP A 26 11.10 -20.71 4.02
N PHE A 27 11.72 -19.59 3.65
CA PHE A 27 11.11 -18.58 2.79
C PHE A 27 10.70 -19.18 1.43
N LEU A 28 11.63 -19.85 0.74
CA LEU A 28 11.36 -20.46 -0.57
C LEU A 28 10.25 -21.53 -0.48
N HIS A 29 10.22 -22.31 0.59
CA HIS A 29 9.18 -23.32 0.83
C HIS A 29 7.80 -22.71 1.14
N ALA A 30 7.76 -21.52 1.74
CA ALA A 30 6.51 -20.83 2.06
C ALA A 30 5.81 -20.23 0.83
N LEU A 31 6.53 -20.03 -0.28
CA LEU A 31 5.94 -19.45 -1.49
C LEU A 31 4.91 -20.38 -2.14
N PRO A 32 3.71 -19.87 -2.51
CA PRO A 32 2.67 -20.64 -3.18
C PRO A 32 2.93 -20.70 -4.70
N ASP A 33 4.12 -21.11 -5.12
CA ASP A 33 4.61 -21.00 -6.51
C ASP A 33 4.27 -22.21 -7.40
N GLY A 34 3.58 -23.22 -6.87
CA GLY A 34 3.23 -24.43 -7.62
C GLY A 34 2.54 -24.16 -8.96
N PRO A 35 1.42 -23.41 -8.99
CA PRO A 35 0.71 -23.10 -10.24
C PRO A 35 1.56 -22.31 -11.24
N LEU A 36 2.37 -21.36 -10.77
CA LEU A 36 3.30 -20.58 -11.60
C LEU A 36 4.36 -21.49 -12.24
N LEU A 37 5.01 -22.33 -11.46
CA LEU A 37 6.06 -23.24 -11.94
C LEU A 37 5.50 -24.25 -12.94
N GLU A 38 4.28 -24.75 -12.72
CA GLU A 38 3.62 -25.65 -13.66
C GLU A 38 3.31 -24.97 -14.99
N SER A 39 2.78 -23.73 -14.95
CA SER A 39 2.50 -22.93 -16.14
C SER A 39 3.78 -22.61 -16.93
N LEU A 40 4.86 -22.22 -16.24
CA LEU A 40 6.16 -21.97 -16.85
C LEU A 40 6.76 -23.22 -17.49
N ARG A 41 6.63 -24.41 -16.87
CA ARG A 41 7.07 -25.69 -17.47
C ARG A 41 6.29 -26.02 -18.74
N ARG A 42 4.95 -25.82 -18.73
CA ARG A 42 4.11 -26.02 -19.92
C ARG A 42 4.51 -25.07 -21.05
N CYS A 43 4.73 -23.78 -20.72
CA CYS A 43 5.18 -22.76 -21.69
C CYS A 43 6.53 -23.14 -22.32
N ARG A 44 7.45 -23.68 -21.54
CA ARG A 44 8.75 -24.14 -22.03
C ARG A 44 8.66 -25.32 -22.98
N GLY A 45 7.72 -26.24 -22.75
CA GLY A 45 7.50 -27.43 -23.55
C GLY A 45 8.69 -28.44 -23.49
N LYS A 46 8.90 -29.18 -24.57
CA LYS A 46 9.94 -30.23 -24.70
C LYS A 46 11.32 -29.70 -25.12
N GLY A 47 11.59 -28.40 -24.98
CA GLY A 47 12.86 -27.82 -25.33
C GLY A 47 14.03 -28.27 -24.42
N ARG A 48 15.23 -27.87 -24.79
CA ARG A 48 16.45 -28.14 -24.03
C ARG A 48 16.36 -27.59 -22.60
N ASP A 49 16.64 -28.41 -21.58
CA ASP A 49 16.50 -28.09 -20.16
C ASP A 49 17.83 -27.86 -19.45
N ASP A 50 18.73 -27.08 -20.07
CA ASP A 50 20.02 -26.74 -19.47
C ASP A 50 19.87 -26.01 -18.13
N TYR A 51 18.77 -25.27 -17.97
CA TYR A 51 18.46 -24.52 -16.75
C TYR A 51 17.01 -24.79 -16.34
N PRO A 52 16.75 -25.63 -15.35
CA PRO A 52 15.41 -25.93 -14.87
C PRO A 52 14.62 -24.66 -14.52
N VAL A 53 13.31 -24.65 -14.78
CA VAL A 53 12.42 -23.53 -14.46
C VAL A 53 12.54 -23.14 -12.99
N THR A 54 12.66 -24.12 -12.09
CA THR A 54 12.83 -23.92 -10.65
C THR A 54 14.14 -23.18 -10.32
N ALA A 55 15.23 -23.49 -11.02
CA ALA A 55 16.50 -22.80 -10.84
C ALA A 55 16.43 -21.34 -11.30
N LEU A 56 15.85 -21.08 -12.48
CA LEU A 56 15.65 -19.72 -12.99
C LEU A 56 14.72 -18.90 -12.07
N TRP A 57 13.63 -19.50 -11.60
CA TRP A 57 12.73 -18.89 -10.62
C TRP A 57 13.46 -18.58 -9.31
N GLY A 58 14.22 -19.56 -8.79
CA GLY A 58 15.03 -19.38 -7.59
C GLY A 58 15.99 -18.20 -7.69
N VAL A 59 16.71 -18.04 -8.81
CA VAL A 59 17.60 -16.86 -9.03
C VAL A 59 16.80 -15.56 -8.99
N VAL A 60 15.65 -15.50 -9.65
CA VAL A 60 14.84 -14.28 -9.70
C VAL A 60 14.33 -13.89 -8.31
N VAL A 61 13.95 -14.86 -7.47
CA VAL A 61 13.51 -14.62 -6.09
C VAL A 61 14.68 -14.27 -5.17
N LEU A 62 15.81 -14.99 -5.29
CA LEU A 62 16.98 -14.71 -4.46
C LEU A 62 17.59 -13.33 -4.73
N THR A 63 17.44 -12.79 -5.94
CA THR A 63 17.97 -11.46 -6.27
C THR A 63 17.50 -10.39 -5.29
N PRO A 64 16.18 -10.10 -5.15
CA PRO A 64 15.72 -9.14 -4.15
C PRO A 64 15.80 -9.69 -2.72
N LEU A 65 15.63 -10.97 -2.47
CA LEU A 65 15.68 -11.54 -1.13
C LEU A 65 17.04 -11.27 -0.46
N LEU A 66 18.12 -11.41 -1.22
CA LEU A 66 19.49 -11.13 -0.78
C LEU A 66 19.93 -9.68 -1.03
N ARG A 67 19.01 -8.82 -1.46
CA ARG A 67 19.25 -7.40 -1.77
C ARG A 67 20.32 -7.17 -2.85
N HIS A 68 20.42 -8.07 -3.80
CA HIS A 68 21.25 -7.82 -4.96
C HIS A 68 20.55 -6.79 -5.86
N ILE A 69 21.24 -5.70 -6.16
CA ILE A 69 20.74 -4.62 -7.04
C ILE A 69 20.55 -5.13 -8.46
N THR A 70 21.36 -6.12 -8.88
CA THR A 70 21.32 -6.69 -10.23
C THR A 70 21.30 -8.20 -10.19
N VAL A 71 20.70 -8.79 -11.22
CA VAL A 71 20.73 -10.25 -11.42
C VAL A 71 22.19 -10.76 -11.54
N GLU A 72 23.08 -9.96 -12.13
CA GLU A 72 24.49 -10.31 -12.25
C GLU A 72 25.18 -10.47 -10.91
N ALA A 73 24.86 -9.60 -9.95
CA ALA A 73 25.39 -9.72 -8.59
C ALA A 73 24.92 -11.02 -7.92
N CYS A 74 23.64 -11.37 -8.06
CA CYS A 74 23.12 -12.65 -7.59
C CYS A 74 23.78 -13.85 -8.27
N LEU A 75 23.96 -13.81 -9.60
CA LEU A 75 24.65 -14.87 -10.32
C LEU A 75 26.13 -15.03 -9.91
N ALA A 76 26.81 -13.92 -9.60
CA ALA A 76 28.17 -13.95 -9.06
C ALA A 76 28.22 -14.58 -7.67
N GLU A 77 27.26 -14.25 -6.80
CA GLU A 77 27.12 -14.88 -5.49
C GLU A 77 26.86 -16.37 -5.60
N LEU A 78 25.93 -16.80 -6.43
CA LEU A 78 25.64 -18.22 -6.67
C LEU A 78 26.84 -19.01 -7.18
N ARG A 79 27.77 -18.39 -7.93
CA ARG A 79 29.02 -19.07 -8.34
C ARG A 79 29.98 -19.32 -7.19
N ARG A 80 29.96 -18.45 -6.16
CA ARG A 80 30.82 -18.57 -4.98
C ARG A 80 30.22 -19.41 -3.87
N ASN A 81 28.88 -19.31 -3.67
CA ASN A 81 28.17 -19.91 -2.54
C ASN A 81 27.49 -21.21 -2.97
N ALA A 82 28.04 -22.35 -2.53
CA ALA A 82 27.49 -23.68 -2.85
C ALA A 82 26.13 -23.92 -2.18
N GLY A 83 25.97 -23.51 -0.92
CA GLY A 83 24.73 -23.68 -0.17
C GLY A 83 23.55 -22.96 -0.85
N LEU A 84 23.72 -21.70 -1.27
CA LEU A 84 22.69 -20.96 -2.01
C LEU A 84 22.33 -21.63 -3.34
N ARG A 85 23.34 -22.16 -4.07
CA ARG A 85 23.07 -22.89 -5.31
C ARG A 85 22.21 -24.12 -5.09
N GLN A 86 22.52 -24.90 -4.07
CA GLN A 86 21.80 -26.13 -3.75
C GLN A 86 20.35 -25.84 -3.37
N LEU A 87 20.08 -24.76 -2.63
CA LEU A 87 18.70 -24.37 -2.27
C LEU A 87 17.79 -24.17 -3.48
N ILE A 88 18.33 -23.79 -4.63
CA ILE A 88 17.58 -23.59 -5.87
C ILE A 88 17.83 -24.67 -6.93
N GLY A 89 18.46 -25.78 -6.53
CA GLY A 89 18.66 -26.96 -7.39
C GLY A 89 19.78 -26.81 -8.43
N ILE A 90 20.77 -25.95 -8.19
CA ILE A 90 21.97 -25.82 -9.05
C ILE A 90 23.15 -26.57 -8.37
N GLU A 91 23.53 -27.72 -8.93
CA GLU A 91 24.53 -28.59 -8.34
C GLU A 91 25.97 -28.05 -8.48
N HIS A 92 26.32 -27.50 -9.64
CA HIS A 92 27.67 -27.03 -9.91
C HIS A 92 27.71 -25.57 -10.37
N LYS A 93 28.82 -24.87 -10.07
CA LYS A 93 28.99 -23.45 -10.42
C LYS A 93 28.89 -23.16 -11.92
N ASP A 94 29.28 -24.13 -12.77
CA ASP A 94 29.20 -24.00 -14.22
C ASP A 94 27.80 -24.12 -14.78
N LEU A 95 26.85 -24.65 -13.96
CA LEU A 95 25.43 -24.72 -14.26
C LEU A 95 24.67 -23.46 -13.84
N VAL A 96 25.35 -22.45 -13.27
CA VAL A 96 24.72 -21.15 -12.97
C VAL A 96 24.31 -20.47 -14.26
N PRO A 97 23.03 -20.06 -14.41
CA PRO A 97 22.54 -19.44 -15.62
C PRO A 97 23.34 -18.18 -16.01
N LYS A 98 23.27 -17.85 -17.30
CA LYS A 98 23.82 -16.59 -17.81
C LYS A 98 22.77 -15.49 -17.75
N LYS A 99 23.19 -14.23 -17.66
CA LYS A 99 22.29 -13.05 -17.63
C LYS A 99 21.18 -13.09 -18.68
N TRP A 100 21.50 -13.45 -19.91
CA TRP A 100 20.53 -13.47 -21.00
C TRP A 100 19.43 -14.54 -20.81
N ASN A 101 19.73 -15.66 -20.12
CA ASN A 101 18.71 -16.67 -19.77
C ASN A 101 17.68 -16.06 -18.81
N LEU A 102 18.14 -15.34 -17.78
CA LEU A 102 17.29 -14.68 -16.81
C LEU A 102 16.48 -13.55 -17.46
N SER A 103 17.08 -12.77 -18.35
CA SER A 103 16.38 -11.71 -19.09
C SER A 103 15.22 -12.27 -19.92
N ARG A 104 15.40 -13.41 -20.60
CA ARG A 104 14.30 -14.10 -21.31
C ARG A 104 13.25 -14.64 -20.36
N PHE A 105 13.69 -15.27 -19.27
CA PHE A 105 12.79 -15.82 -18.26
C PHE A 105 11.93 -14.73 -17.63
N GLN A 106 12.51 -13.58 -17.26
CA GLN A 106 11.77 -12.45 -16.73
C GLN A 106 10.74 -11.87 -17.74
N ALA A 107 11.05 -11.87 -19.04
CA ALA A 107 10.08 -11.46 -20.04
C ALA A 107 8.88 -12.43 -20.08
N VAL A 108 9.12 -13.74 -20.05
CA VAL A 108 8.05 -14.75 -19.96
C VAL A 108 7.28 -14.61 -18.65
N LEU A 109 7.95 -14.38 -17.53
CA LEU A 109 7.33 -14.21 -16.23
C LEU A 109 6.39 -12.97 -16.18
N GLY A 110 6.75 -11.90 -16.88
CA GLY A 110 5.95 -10.67 -16.97
C GLY A 110 4.84 -10.71 -18.02
N SER A 111 4.76 -11.75 -18.83
CA SER A 111 3.68 -11.96 -19.83
C SER A 111 2.55 -12.80 -19.25
N GLN A 112 1.38 -12.77 -19.92
CA GLN A 112 0.26 -13.66 -19.55
C GLN A 112 0.55 -15.12 -19.94
N PRO A 113 0.10 -16.08 -19.13
CA PRO A 113 -0.66 -15.95 -17.88
C PRO A 113 0.19 -15.78 -16.62
N HIS A 114 1.53 -15.83 -16.74
CA HIS A 114 2.45 -15.89 -15.60
C HIS A 114 2.40 -14.64 -14.72
N ARG A 115 2.17 -13.47 -15.33
CA ARG A 115 2.00 -12.20 -14.59
C ARG A 115 0.80 -12.27 -13.63
N THR A 116 -0.34 -12.81 -14.08
CA THR A 116 -1.51 -13.01 -13.22
C THR A 116 -1.20 -13.98 -12.09
N LEU A 117 -0.56 -15.12 -12.39
CA LEU A 117 -0.18 -16.10 -11.37
C LEU A 117 0.79 -15.51 -10.34
N LEU A 118 1.72 -14.63 -10.75
CA LEU A 118 2.61 -13.93 -9.83
C LEU A 118 1.84 -12.97 -8.90
N ALA A 119 0.84 -12.25 -9.44
CA ALA A 119 -0.02 -11.40 -8.63
C ALA A 119 -0.91 -12.22 -7.67
N GLU A 120 -1.40 -13.37 -8.09
CA GLU A 120 -2.16 -14.29 -7.23
C GLU A 120 -1.30 -14.84 -6.09
N MET A 121 -0.02 -15.14 -6.32
CA MET A 121 0.90 -15.52 -5.25
C MET A 121 1.00 -14.43 -4.16
N PHE A 122 1.10 -13.16 -4.56
CA PHE A 122 1.07 -12.04 -3.63
C PHE A 122 -0.23 -12.02 -2.83
N ASN A 123 -1.38 -12.15 -3.50
CA ASN A 123 -2.69 -12.16 -2.85
C ASN A 123 -2.81 -13.30 -1.83
N VAL A 124 -2.38 -14.51 -2.19
CA VAL A 124 -2.36 -15.67 -1.27
C VAL A 124 -1.48 -15.41 -0.05
N MET A 125 -0.33 -14.76 -0.23
CA MET A 125 0.55 -14.42 0.91
C MET A 125 -0.09 -13.38 1.84
N VAL A 126 -0.78 -12.37 1.31
CA VAL A 126 -1.55 -11.41 2.13
C VAL A 126 -2.66 -12.13 2.91
N GLN A 127 -3.40 -13.05 2.28
CA GLN A 127 -4.43 -13.86 2.94
C GLN A 127 -3.86 -14.70 4.09
N ARG A 128 -2.72 -15.37 3.86
CA ARG A 128 -2.02 -16.15 4.91
C ARG A 128 -1.60 -15.27 6.07
N LEU A 129 -1.02 -14.09 5.78
CA LEU A 129 -0.65 -13.12 6.79
C LEU A 129 -1.87 -12.65 7.59
N GLY A 130 -2.97 -12.32 6.90
CA GLY A 130 -4.23 -11.91 7.52
C GLY A 130 -4.90 -12.99 8.38
N GLY A 131 -4.65 -14.27 8.09
CA GLY A 131 -5.06 -15.39 8.93
C GLY A 131 -4.27 -15.48 10.23
N THR A 132 -3.00 -15.05 10.22
CA THR A 132 -2.10 -15.08 11.39
C THR A 132 -2.23 -13.80 12.22
N VAL A 133 -2.28 -12.63 11.56
CA VAL A 133 -2.33 -11.29 12.18
C VAL A 133 -3.76 -10.78 12.14
N LYS A 134 -4.46 -10.86 13.29
CA LYS A 134 -5.90 -10.61 13.36
C LYS A 134 -6.33 -9.16 13.07
N ASP A 135 -5.49 -8.19 13.38
CA ASP A 135 -5.73 -6.76 13.20
C ASP A 135 -5.16 -6.20 11.89
N LEU A 136 -4.54 -7.06 11.07
CA LEU A 136 -4.03 -6.67 9.77
C LEU A 136 -5.13 -6.03 8.91
N GLY A 137 -4.85 -4.86 8.38
CA GLY A 137 -5.73 -4.13 7.48
C GLY A 137 -6.76 -3.24 8.15
N ARG A 138 -6.85 -3.18 9.50
CA ARG A 138 -7.80 -2.29 10.19
C ARG A 138 -7.57 -0.81 9.84
N ARG A 139 -6.33 -0.40 9.85
CA ARG A 139 -5.90 0.96 9.53
C ARG A 139 -5.02 0.91 8.30
N THR A 140 -5.45 1.54 7.23
CA THR A 140 -4.72 1.52 5.98
C THR A 140 -4.28 2.90 5.54
N ALA A 141 -3.23 2.94 4.73
CA ALA A 141 -2.78 4.14 4.04
C ALA A 141 -2.43 3.81 2.59
N GLY A 142 -2.71 4.75 1.71
CA GLY A 142 -2.38 4.62 0.29
C GLY A 142 -1.54 5.79 -0.21
N ASP A 143 -0.71 5.52 -1.20
CA ASP A 143 0.08 6.52 -1.93
C ASP A 143 0.62 5.90 -3.22
N ALA A 144 1.08 6.75 -4.14
CA ALA A 144 1.78 6.34 -5.33
C ALA A 144 3.20 6.90 -5.39
N THR A 145 4.15 6.06 -5.80
CA THR A 145 5.52 6.49 -6.01
C THR A 145 5.98 6.29 -7.44
N GLY A 146 6.70 7.27 -8.00
CA GLY A 146 7.33 7.14 -9.30
C GLY A 146 8.44 6.10 -9.29
N LEU A 147 8.50 5.30 -10.33
CA LEU A 147 9.56 4.33 -10.61
C LEU A 147 10.19 4.64 -11.95
N SER A 148 11.50 4.84 -11.97
CA SER A 148 12.27 5.15 -13.17
C SER A 148 12.39 3.92 -14.06
N ALA A 149 12.20 4.10 -15.37
CA ALA A 149 12.43 3.07 -16.36
C ALA A 149 13.41 3.57 -17.42
N ARG A 150 14.15 2.64 -18.01
CA ARG A 150 15.00 2.99 -19.15
C ARG A 150 14.15 3.19 -20.39
N PRO A 151 14.35 4.28 -21.15
CA PRO A 151 13.68 4.46 -22.42
C PRO A 151 13.99 3.29 -23.35
N GLN A 152 12.95 2.69 -23.91
CA GLN A 152 13.06 1.68 -24.95
C GLN A 152 12.18 2.10 -26.12
N ARG A 153 12.65 1.91 -27.36
CA ARG A 153 11.78 2.10 -28.53
C ARG A 153 10.61 1.15 -28.44
N SER A 154 9.40 1.71 -28.46
CA SER A 154 8.16 0.93 -28.41
C SER A 154 8.12 -0.06 -29.58
N THR A 155 8.04 -1.34 -29.27
CA THR A 155 7.47 -2.32 -30.18
C THR A 155 5.94 -2.18 -30.11
N LYS A 156 5.24 -2.41 -31.22
CA LYS A 156 3.77 -2.26 -31.31
C LYS A 156 3.10 -2.97 -30.10
N PRO A 157 2.16 -2.32 -29.41
CA PRO A 157 1.47 -2.97 -28.29
C PRO A 157 0.72 -4.20 -28.81
N GLY A 158 0.92 -5.34 -28.13
CA GLY A 158 0.12 -6.54 -28.35
C GLY A 158 -1.31 -6.39 -27.80
N GLN A 159 -2.19 -7.36 -28.07
CA GLN A 159 -3.58 -7.34 -27.60
C GLN A 159 -3.73 -7.31 -26.06
N ASP A 160 -2.73 -7.76 -25.30
CA ASP A 160 -2.65 -7.69 -23.84
C ASP A 160 -1.70 -6.57 -23.37
N ALA A 161 -1.92 -5.36 -23.89
CA ALA A 161 -1.00 -4.25 -23.68
C ALA A 161 -0.83 -3.90 -22.20
N LEU A 162 0.35 -4.23 -21.66
CA LEU A 162 0.82 -3.66 -20.39
C LEU A 162 0.90 -2.14 -20.51
N ASP A 163 0.65 -1.46 -19.40
CA ASP A 163 0.96 -0.04 -19.29
C ASP A 163 2.41 0.19 -19.72
N GLN A 164 2.59 1.15 -20.63
CA GLN A 164 3.92 1.53 -21.11
C GLN A 164 4.49 2.65 -20.25
N PRO A 165 5.83 2.75 -20.13
CA PRO A 165 6.44 3.83 -19.39
C PRO A 165 6.14 5.18 -20.07
N THR A 166 5.80 6.18 -19.27
CA THR A 166 5.50 7.54 -19.71
C THR A 166 6.26 8.57 -18.89
N GLY A 167 6.22 9.84 -19.31
CA GLY A 167 6.68 10.95 -18.49
C GLY A 167 5.76 11.13 -17.28
N GLY A 168 6.34 11.24 -16.10
CA GLY A 168 5.67 11.62 -14.85
C GLY A 168 6.24 12.90 -14.30
N LYS A 169 5.40 13.68 -13.60
CA LYS A 169 5.78 14.93 -12.96
C LYS A 169 5.16 15.02 -11.58
N LYS A 170 5.95 15.44 -10.59
CA LYS A 170 5.48 15.76 -9.24
C LYS A 170 5.97 17.16 -8.85
N GLU A 171 5.04 18.03 -8.52
CA GLU A 171 5.32 19.37 -8.05
C GLU A 171 5.18 19.43 -6.53
N TYR A 172 6.14 20.06 -5.89
CA TYR A 172 6.12 20.36 -4.46
C TYR A 172 5.86 21.87 -4.31
N THR A 173 4.88 22.22 -3.50
CA THR A 173 4.51 23.60 -3.22
C THR A 173 4.81 23.94 -1.77
N ASP A 174 5.12 25.20 -1.48
CA ASP A 174 5.16 25.73 -0.12
C ASP A 174 3.75 25.99 0.43
N ASP A 175 3.68 26.52 1.65
CA ASP A 175 2.41 26.85 2.33
C ASP A 175 1.62 27.95 1.61
N GLU A 176 2.31 28.75 0.76
CA GLU A 176 1.71 29.82 -0.05
C GLU A 176 1.21 29.31 -1.41
N GLY A 177 1.42 28.01 -1.70
CA GLY A 177 1.03 27.37 -2.98
C GLY A 177 2.00 27.59 -4.14
N LYS A 178 3.18 28.18 -3.89
CA LYS A 178 4.22 28.39 -4.90
C LYS A 178 5.03 27.11 -5.10
N VAL A 179 5.26 26.74 -6.35
CA VAL A 179 6.07 25.56 -6.68
C VAL A 179 7.52 25.78 -6.27
N THR A 180 8.01 24.97 -5.33
CA THR A 180 9.38 25.03 -4.80
C THR A 180 10.30 23.99 -5.46
N LYS A 181 9.75 22.85 -5.89
CA LYS A 181 10.52 21.78 -6.53
C LYS A 181 9.64 21.03 -7.52
N VAL A 182 10.22 20.69 -8.67
CA VAL A 182 9.62 19.79 -9.66
C VAL A 182 10.50 18.57 -9.79
N VAL A 183 9.89 17.39 -9.70
CA VAL A 183 10.57 16.12 -9.96
C VAL A 183 9.91 15.50 -11.18
N GLU A 184 10.70 15.28 -12.21
CA GLU A 184 10.28 14.62 -13.44
C GLU A 184 11.00 13.27 -13.57
N TRP A 185 10.28 12.27 -14.05
CA TRP A 185 10.86 10.96 -14.37
C TRP A 185 10.20 10.36 -15.60
N PHE A 186 10.87 9.43 -16.22
CA PHE A 186 10.30 8.59 -17.26
C PHE A 186 10.16 7.18 -16.72
N GLY A 187 8.95 6.61 -16.75
CA GLY A 187 8.73 5.28 -16.20
C GLY A 187 7.28 4.99 -15.82
N TYR A 188 7.12 4.46 -14.64
CA TYR A 188 5.85 3.96 -14.10
C TYR A 188 5.52 4.63 -12.77
N LYS A 189 4.30 4.37 -12.28
CA LYS A 189 3.90 4.56 -10.88
C LYS A 189 3.63 3.21 -10.23
N LEU A 190 4.10 3.04 -9.01
CA LEU A 190 3.69 1.98 -8.11
C LEU A 190 2.70 2.57 -7.12
N HIS A 191 1.45 2.13 -7.21
CA HIS A 191 0.40 2.48 -6.26
C HIS A 191 0.33 1.39 -5.20
N LEU A 192 0.34 1.78 -3.93
CA LEU A 192 0.29 0.89 -2.77
C LEU A 192 -0.91 1.21 -1.88
N LEU A 193 -1.53 0.17 -1.35
CA LEU A 193 -2.35 0.23 -0.15
C LEU A 193 -1.68 -0.63 0.92
N VAL A 194 -1.30 -0.02 2.03
CA VAL A 194 -0.53 -0.68 3.10
C VAL A 194 -1.30 -0.70 4.42
N ASP A 195 -0.99 -1.67 5.27
CA ASP A 195 -1.35 -1.63 6.68
C ASP A 195 -0.47 -0.62 7.43
N VAL A 196 -1.10 0.25 8.23
CA VAL A 196 -0.42 1.34 8.94
C VAL A 196 0.41 0.81 10.12
N ASP A 197 -0.10 -0.19 10.82
CA ASP A 197 0.48 -0.68 12.07
C ASP A 197 1.62 -1.68 11.81
N HIS A 198 1.51 -2.45 10.74
CA HIS A 198 2.49 -3.50 10.37
C HIS A 198 3.41 -3.11 9.21
N GLU A 199 3.11 -2.02 8.49
CA GLU A 199 3.91 -1.52 7.36
C GLU A 199 4.13 -2.57 6.26
N VAL A 200 3.07 -3.27 5.90
CA VAL A 200 3.05 -4.25 4.82
C VAL A 200 2.05 -3.89 3.75
N ALA A 201 2.39 -4.18 2.50
CA ALA A 201 1.49 -3.95 1.37
C ALA A 201 0.36 -4.99 1.38
N LEU A 202 -0.89 -4.50 1.30
CA LEU A 202 -2.11 -5.30 1.19
C LEU A 202 -2.58 -5.42 -0.26
N ALA A 203 -2.28 -4.41 -1.07
CA ALA A 203 -2.56 -4.36 -2.50
C ALA A 203 -1.52 -3.48 -3.19
N TYR A 204 -1.28 -3.75 -4.47
CA TYR A 204 -0.44 -2.90 -5.32
C TYR A 204 -0.90 -2.91 -6.77
N ARG A 205 -0.61 -1.83 -7.50
CA ARG A 205 -0.77 -1.71 -8.96
C ARG A 205 0.43 -0.98 -9.55
N ILE A 206 0.79 -1.38 -10.76
CA ILE A 206 1.81 -0.72 -11.58
C ILE A 206 1.08 -0.11 -12.77
N THR A 207 1.26 1.18 -12.97
CA THR A 207 0.64 1.92 -14.08
C THR A 207 1.65 2.79 -14.80
N SER A 208 1.27 3.33 -15.95
CA SER A 208 2.00 4.43 -16.60
C SER A 208 2.15 5.61 -15.62
N ALA A 209 3.26 6.36 -15.72
CA ALA A 209 3.55 7.44 -14.76
C ALA A 209 2.54 8.60 -14.78
N ASN A 210 1.77 8.76 -15.87
CA ASN A 210 0.76 9.81 -16.03
C ASN A 210 -0.62 9.45 -15.47
N ARG A 211 -0.85 8.20 -15.03
CA ARG A 211 -2.16 7.78 -14.52
C ARG A 211 -2.47 8.38 -13.15
N GLY A 212 -3.71 8.85 -12.95
CA GLY A 212 -4.18 9.48 -11.72
C GLY A 212 -4.35 8.49 -10.57
N ASP A 213 -4.05 8.92 -9.35
CA ASP A 213 -4.14 8.05 -8.16
C ASP A 213 -5.60 7.70 -7.84
N CYS A 214 -6.56 8.65 -8.04
CA CYS A 214 -7.99 8.41 -7.84
C CYS A 214 -8.53 7.29 -8.75
N GLU A 215 -8.03 7.18 -9.98
CA GLU A 215 -8.49 6.16 -10.93
C GLU A 215 -8.09 4.74 -10.49
N VAL A 216 -6.98 4.60 -9.77
CA VAL A 216 -6.41 3.30 -9.37
C VAL A 216 -6.89 2.88 -7.98
N LEU A 217 -7.25 3.83 -7.13
CA LEU A 217 -7.66 3.56 -5.75
C LEU A 217 -8.82 2.57 -5.62
N PRO A 218 -9.88 2.60 -6.46
CA PRO A 218 -10.96 1.61 -6.40
C PRO A 218 -10.49 0.16 -6.58
N GLU A 219 -9.52 -0.06 -7.48
CA GLU A 219 -8.95 -1.38 -7.70
C GLU A 219 -8.13 -1.86 -6.49
N LEU A 220 -7.33 -0.95 -5.89
CA LEU A 220 -6.54 -1.24 -4.69
C LEU A 220 -7.42 -1.60 -3.50
N VAL A 221 -8.48 -0.83 -3.27
CA VAL A 221 -9.44 -1.09 -2.17
C VAL A 221 -10.11 -2.44 -2.37
N ARG A 222 -10.59 -2.75 -3.58
CA ARG A 222 -11.22 -4.05 -3.89
C ARG A 222 -10.23 -5.20 -3.69
N GLN A 223 -9.00 -5.08 -4.19
CA GLN A 223 -7.96 -6.09 -4.00
C GLN A 223 -7.62 -6.31 -2.53
N ALA A 224 -7.41 -5.22 -1.76
CA ALA A 224 -7.08 -5.33 -0.34
C ALA A 224 -8.21 -5.98 0.47
N ARG A 225 -9.47 -5.60 0.22
CA ARG A 225 -10.63 -6.20 0.87
C ARG A 225 -10.73 -7.70 0.56
N GLY A 226 -10.60 -8.09 -0.70
CA GLY A 226 -10.59 -9.50 -1.10
C GLY A 226 -9.42 -10.27 -0.45
N ASN A 227 -8.23 -9.68 -0.40
CA ASN A 227 -7.06 -10.28 0.24
C ASN A 227 -7.23 -10.43 1.77
N LEU A 228 -7.99 -9.54 2.40
CA LEU A 228 -8.30 -9.60 3.83
C LEU A 228 -9.48 -10.53 4.16
N GLY A 229 -10.13 -11.10 3.13
CA GLY A 229 -11.23 -12.04 3.28
C GLY A 229 -12.59 -11.37 3.50
N ASP A 230 -12.74 -10.10 3.10
CA ASP A 230 -14.04 -9.44 3.10
C ASP A 230 -14.96 -10.08 2.04
N ASP A 231 -16.21 -10.30 2.39
CA ASP A 231 -17.27 -10.62 1.43
C ASP A 231 -17.68 -9.33 0.71
N LEU A 232 -17.27 -9.21 -0.54
CA LEU A 232 -17.47 -8.00 -1.34
C LEU A 232 -18.94 -7.81 -1.79
N ASP A 233 -19.73 -8.90 -1.81
CA ASP A 233 -21.12 -8.90 -2.23
C ASP A 233 -22.11 -8.74 -1.06
N ARG A 234 -21.61 -8.77 0.16
CA ARG A 234 -22.42 -8.68 1.39
C ARG A 234 -23.13 -7.33 1.52
N GLN A 235 -24.42 -7.38 1.85
CA GLN A 235 -25.23 -6.21 2.16
C GLN A 235 -25.84 -6.31 3.58
N PRO A 236 -25.74 -5.28 4.44
CA PRO A 236 -24.88 -4.09 4.27
C PRO A 236 -23.40 -4.46 4.24
N PRO A 237 -22.55 -3.65 3.61
CA PRO A 237 -21.13 -3.92 3.48
C PRO A 237 -20.45 -3.95 4.86
N VAL A 238 -19.54 -4.91 5.04
CA VAL A 238 -18.67 -4.99 6.22
C VAL A 238 -17.25 -5.10 5.72
N SER A 239 -16.41 -4.16 6.11
CA SER A 239 -15.00 -4.19 5.75
C SER A 239 -14.14 -4.40 6.98
N ARG A 240 -13.10 -5.21 6.83
CA ARG A 240 -12.02 -5.31 7.80
C ARG A 240 -11.23 -4.00 7.87
N ILE A 241 -11.19 -3.24 6.78
CA ILE A 241 -10.59 -1.92 6.72
C ILE A 241 -11.53 -0.92 7.42
N GLU A 242 -11.12 -0.39 8.57
CA GLU A 242 -11.88 0.62 9.30
C GLU A 242 -11.60 2.05 8.80
N THR A 243 -10.35 2.33 8.45
CA THR A 243 -9.90 3.66 8.00
C THR A 243 -8.92 3.56 6.85
N LEU A 244 -9.01 4.51 5.92
CA LEU A 244 -8.07 4.70 4.83
C LEU A 244 -7.53 6.13 4.85
N ALA A 245 -6.22 6.29 5.07
CA ALA A 245 -5.51 7.55 4.94
C ALA A 245 -4.91 7.69 3.53
N TYR A 246 -5.16 8.84 2.91
CA TYR A 246 -4.60 9.16 1.59
C TYR A 246 -4.32 10.68 1.52
N ASP A 247 -3.45 11.09 0.60
CA ASP A 247 -3.18 12.50 0.41
C ASP A 247 -4.37 13.23 -0.26
N LYS A 248 -4.28 14.57 -0.33
CA LYS A 248 -5.31 15.40 -0.97
C LYS A 248 -5.54 15.08 -2.46
N ALA A 249 -4.66 14.31 -3.11
CA ALA A 249 -4.87 13.89 -4.50
C ALA A 249 -6.07 12.93 -4.62
N ALA A 250 -6.40 12.19 -3.57
CA ALA A 250 -7.56 11.30 -3.51
C ALA A 250 -8.86 12.01 -3.06
N ASP A 251 -8.86 13.34 -2.88
CA ASP A 251 -10.05 14.09 -2.48
C ASP A 251 -10.97 14.34 -3.69
N ALA A 252 -11.66 13.30 -4.13
CA ALA A 252 -12.64 13.28 -5.20
C ALA A 252 -13.95 12.65 -4.72
N GLU A 253 -15.07 13.07 -5.27
CA GLU A 253 -16.42 12.66 -4.84
C GLU A 253 -16.62 11.14 -4.96
N ASP A 254 -16.24 10.58 -6.11
CA ASP A 254 -16.28 9.15 -6.41
C ASP A 254 -15.47 8.30 -5.43
N VAL A 255 -14.34 8.81 -4.95
CA VAL A 255 -13.52 8.14 -3.92
C VAL A 255 -14.27 8.13 -2.57
N HIS A 256 -14.87 9.25 -2.18
CA HIS A 256 -15.64 9.31 -0.93
C HIS A 256 -16.91 8.47 -0.97
N GLU A 257 -17.57 8.37 -2.12
CA GLU A 257 -18.70 7.45 -2.36
C GLU A 257 -18.26 5.99 -2.24
N LEU A 258 -17.22 5.59 -2.94
CA LEU A 258 -16.64 4.24 -2.85
C LEU A 258 -16.33 3.82 -1.40
N LEU A 259 -15.68 4.71 -0.64
CA LEU A 259 -15.33 4.42 0.75
C LEU A 259 -16.57 4.35 1.64
N HIS A 260 -17.57 5.19 1.37
CA HIS A 260 -18.86 5.13 2.06
C HIS A 260 -19.58 3.82 1.79
N GLU A 261 -19.70 3.41 0.54
CA GLU A 261 -20.29 2.14 0.11
C GLU A 261 -19.54 0.92 0.67
N SER A 262 -18.26 1.05 0.90
CA SER A 262 -17.42 0.00 1.49
C SER A 262 -17.41 -0.01 3.02
N ASP A 263 -18.13 0.90 3.71
CA ASP A 263 -18.07 1.14 5.16
C ASP A 263 -16.66 1.48 5.69
N ILE A 264 -15.84 2.14 4.87
CA ILE A 264 -14.49 2.59 5.20
C ILE A 264 -14.51 4.08 5.53
N LYS A 265 -13.89 4.49 6.63
CA LYS A 265 -13.81 5.89 7.04
C LYS A 265 -12.63 6.57 6.36
N PRO A 266 -12.85 7.58 5.48
CA PRO A 266 -11.77 8.30 4.84
C PRO A 266 -11.02 9.21 5.82
N LEU A 267 -9.71 9.22 5.72
CA LEU A 267 -8.80 10.17 6.34
C LEU A 267 -8.03 10.88 5.21
N VAL A 268 -8.75 11.71 4.46
CA VAL A 268 -8.24 12.40 3.26
C VAL A 268 -8.32 13.91 3.51
N GLU A 269 -7.22 14.61 3.26
CA GLU A 269 -7.19 16.09 3.33
C GLU A 269 -8.03 16.69 2.21
N MET A 270 -8.62 17.87 2.48
CA MET A 270 -9.45 18.58 1.52
C MET A 270 -8.60 19.33 0.49
N ARG A 271 -8.97 19.22 -0.77
CA ARG A 271 -8.52 20.17 -1.80
C ARG A 271 -9.28 21.48 -1.66
N SER A 272 -8.55 22.59 -1.65
CA SER A 272 -9.16 23.92 -1.67
C SER A 272 -9.68 24.23 -3.07
N LEU A 273 -11.01 24.28 -3.23
CA LEU A 273 -11.70 24.52 -4.50
C LEU A 273 -12.58 25.78 -4.45
N TRP A 274 -12.91 26.29 -3.25
CA TRP A 274 -13.73 27.48 -3.13
C TRP A 274 -12.93 28.74 -3.49
N LYS A 275 -13.49 29.51 -4.40
CA LYS A 275 -12.90 30.78 -4.83
C LYS A 275 -13.66 31.92 -4.17
N GLY A 276 -13.02 32.62 -3.22
CA GLY A 276 -13.55 33.83 -2.59
C GLY A 276 -14.60 33.63 -1.48
N GLU A 277 -15.19 32.45 -1.35
CA GLU A 277 -16.08 32.11 -0.22
C GLU A 277 -15.29 31.36 0.84
N HIS A 278 -15.43 31.77 2.11
CA HIS A 278 -14.74 31.11 3.22
C HIS A 278 -15.67 30.22 4.05
N GLU A 279 -16.99 30.42 3.93
CA GLU A 279 -18.02 29.65 4.67
C GLU A 279 -19.39 29.72 4.00
N ARG A 280 -20.23 28.72 4.31
CA ARG A 280 -21.60 28.59 3.82
C ARG A 280 -22.55 28.28 4.96
N MET A 281 -23.82 28.68 4.81
CA MET A 281 -24.89 28.30 5.73
C MET A 281 -25.14 26.78 5.68
N LEU A 282 -25.34 26.18 6.85
CA LEU A 282 -25.65 24.75 6.90
C LEU A 282 -27.06 24.50 6.39
N PRO A 283 -27.27 23.63 5.36
CA PRO A 283 -28.59 23.30 4.84
C PRO A 283 -29.55 22.78 5.91
N GLY A 284 -30.82 23.15 5.83
CA GLY A 284 -31.85 22.74 6.79
C GLY A 284 -31.87 23.52 8.11
N HIS A 285 -31.04 24.55 8.22
CA HIS A 285 -30.98 25.47 9.36
C HIS A 285 -31.38 26.90 8.96
N ASP A 286 -32.21 27.04 7.94
CA ASP A 286 -32.65 28.30 7.37
C ASP A 286 -33.43 29.15 8.38
N GLY A 287 -33.12 30.44 8.42
CA GLY A 287 -33.89 31.46 9.17
C GLY A 287 -33.46 31.73 10.62
N ASN A 288 -32.83 30.79 11.33
CA ASN A 288 -32.32 31.01 12.70
C ASN A 288 -30.81 30.73 12.85
N SER A 289 -30.14 30.53 11.78
CA SER A 289 -28.87 29.90 11.79
C SER A 289 -27.75 30.90 11.98
N ASN A 290 -27.13 30.84 13.13
CA ASN A 290 -25.79 31.29 13.34
C ASN A 290 -24.76 30.16 13.10
N VAL A 291 -25.16 29.09 12.38
CA VAL A 291 -24.36 27.92 12.14
C VAL A 291 -23.93 27.86 10.68
N VAL A 292 -22.66 27.84 10.46
CA VAL A 292 -22.02 27.78 9.13
C VAL A 292 -21.00 26.65 9.09
N TYR A 293 -20.53 26.32 7.89
CA TYR A 293 -19.42 25.40 7.71
C TYR A 293 -18.40 25.97 6.72
N ASP A 294 -17.12 25.64 6.94
CA ASP A 294 -16.05 25.97 6.02
C ASP A 294 -15.88 24.90 4.91
N GLU A 295 -14.96 25.13 4.00
CA GLU A 295 -14.69 24.22 2.90
C GLU A 295 -14.30 22.82 3.36
N ALA A 296 -13.59 22.72 4.49
CA ALA A 296 -13.16 21.43 5.08
C ALA A 296 -14.29 20.69 5.79
N GLY A 297 -15.49 21.28 5.88
CA GLY A 297 -16.66 20.73 6.57
C GLY A 297 -16.63 20.93 8.08
N THR A 298 -15.79 21.85 8.58
CA THR A 298 -15.80 22.23 10.01
C THR A 298 -17.03 23.08 10.29
N ILE A 299 -17.80 22.72 11.32
CA ILE A 299 -19.02 23.42 11.71
C ILE A 299 -18.67 24.51 12.72
N TYR A 300 -19.15 25.71 12.46
CA TYR A 300 -18.99 26.87 13.34
C TYR A 300 -20.34 27.45 13.74
N CYS A 301 -20.36 28.11 14.89
CA CYS A 301 -21.46 29.01 15.26
C CYS A 301 -20.89 30.41 15.53
N TYR A 302 -21.71 31.39 15.21
CA TYR A 302 -21.42 32.79 15.52
C TYR A 302 -22.09 33.23 16.82
N ASP A 303 -21.34 33.97 17.63
CA ASP A 303 -21.90 34.80 18.69
C ASP A 303 -22.40 36.11 18.07
N ARG A 304 -23.74 36.30 18.07
CA ARG A 304 -24.40 37.43 17.44
C ARG A 304 -24.56 38.66 18.38
N VAL A 305 -24.03 38.57 19.58
CA VAL A 305 -24.12 39.64 20.57
C VAL A 305 -22.84 40.49 20.57
N SER A 306 -21.71 39.86 20.32
CA SER A 306 -20.43 40.54 20.23
C SER A 306 -20.30 41.33 18.92
N ASP A 307 -19.61 42.47 18.97
CA ASP A 307 -19.28 43.28 17.80
C ASP A 307 -17.74 43.43 17.73
N PRO A 308 -17.09 42.90 16.73
CA PRO A 308 -17.61 42.01 15.67
C PRO A 308 -18.06 40.64 16.20
N PRO A 309 -18.96 39.93 15.46
CA PRO A 309 -19.42 38.62 15.84
C PRO A 309 -18.28 37.60 15.95
N VAL A 310 -18.20 36.87 17.05
CA VAL A 310 -17.16 35.87 17.29
C VAL A 310 -17.52 34.51 16.75
N ARG A 311 -16.70 33.99 15.82
CA ARG A 311 -16.79 32.64 15.24
C ARG A 311 -16.18 31.60 16.18
N ARG A 312 -16.89 30.50 16.43
CA ARG A 312 -16.44 29.41 17.30
C ARG A 312 -16.72 28.05 16.66
N ALA A 313 -15.71 27.18 16.59
CA ALA A 313 -15.90 25.81 16.13
C ALA A 313 -16.84 25.04 17.08
N MET A 314 -17.86 24.39 16.56
CA MET A 314 -18.74 23.51 17.33
C MET A 314 -18.02 22.23 17.72
N SER A 315 -18.31 21.75 18.95
CA SER A 315 -17.70 20.53 19.47
C SER A 315 -18.33 19.30 18.81
N TYR A 316 -17.53 18.53 18.07
CA TYR A 316 -17.95 17.25 17.52
C TYR A 316 -18.15 16.23 18.62
N ILE A 317 -19.32 15.55 18.63
CA ILE A 317 -19.71 14.58 19.66
C ILE A 317 -19.61 13.16 19.13
N GLY A 318 -19.91 12.94 17.84
CA GLY A 318 -19.84 11.61 17.26
C GLY A 318 -20.61 11.45 15.95
N HIS A 319 -20.42 10.32 15.32
CA HIS A 319 -21.16 9.86 14.14
C HIS A 319 -22.28 8.92 14.58
N GLU A 320 -23.54 9.32 14.36
CA GLU A 320 -24.74 8.50 14.59
C GLU A 320 -24.98 7.64 13.32
N LYS A 321 -24.36 6.45 13.26
CA LYS A 321 -24.35 5.57 12.06
C LYS A 321 -25.79 5.23 11.60
N SER A 322 -26.71 4.93 12.52
CA SER A 322 -28.08 4.58 12.21
C SER A 322 -28.90 5.69 11.54
N ARG A 323 -28.47 6.93 11.69
CA ARG A 323 -29.10 8.14 11.11
C ARG A 323 -28.27 8.77 10.00
N GLY A 324 -27.06 8.27 9.73
CA GLY A 324 -26.13 8.88 8.77
C GLY A 324 -25.74 10.32 9.11
N THR A 325 -25.72 10.70 10.42
CA THR A 325 -25.54 12.09 10.83
C THR A 325 -24.30 12.28 11.71
N LEU A 326 -23.64 13.43 11.55
CA LEU A 326 -22.62 13.93 12.47
C LEU A 326 -23.29 14.81 13.51
N LYS A 327 -23.03 14.54 14.80
CA LYS A 327 -23.60 15.30 15.90
C LYS A 327 -22.56 16.29 16.45
N TYR A 328 -22.96 17.54 16.49
CA TYR A 328 -22.20 18.64 17.08
C TYR A 328 -22.95 19.26 18.26
N ARG A 329 -22.22 19.87 19.19
CA ARG A 329 -22.75 20.50 20.40
C ARG A 329 -22.19 21.91 20.54
N CYS A 330 -22.97 22.79 21.18
CA CYS A 330 -22.52 24.12 21.57
C CYS A 330 -21.16 24.06 22.27
N PRO A 331 -20.13 24.76 21.77
CA PRO A 331 -18.80 24.70 22.36
C PRO A 331 -18.77 25.27 23.78
N ALA A 332 -19.55 26.31 24.07
CA ALA A 332 -19.63 26.89 25.42
C ALA A 332 -20.14 25.87 26.44
N CYS A 333 -21.22 25.16 26.12
CA CYS A 333 -21.76 24.12 27.01
C CYS A 333 -20.87 22.88 27.11
N HIS A 334 -20.08 22.59 26.07
CA HIS A 334 -19.19 21.43 26.05
C HIS A 334 -17.89 21.68 26.81
N GLN A 335 -17.31 22.88 26.64
CA GLN A 335 -16.01 23.25 27.19
C GLN A 335 -16.11 24.06 28.48
N GLY A 336 -17.34 24.48 28.89
CA GLY A 336 -17.60 25.15 30.16
C GLY A 336 -17.25 26.62 30.20
N PHE A 337 -17.24 27.33 29.05
CA PHE A 337 -17.03 28.77 29.03
C PHE A 337 -18.31 29.57 28.83
N ARG A 338 -18.31 30.85 29.20
CA ARG A 338 -19.44 31.76 29.04
C ARG A 338 -19.50 32.31 27.61
N CYS A 339 -20.63 32.10 26.92
CA CYS A 339 -20.90 32.68 25.61
C CYS A 339 -21.99 33.73 25.73
N PRO A 340 -21.82 34.98 25.21
CA PRO A 340 -22.84 36.04 25.29
C PRO A 340 -24.19 35.62 24.69
N SER A 341 -24.17 34.88 23.58
CA SER A 341 -25.39 34.31 22.97
C SER A 341 -25.92 33.07 23.67
N GLY A 342 -25.28 32.58 24.74
CA GLY A 342 -25.53 31.30 25.37
C GLY A 342 -26.95 31.15 25.89
N GLN A 343 -27.52 32.15 26.54
CA GLN A 343 -28.90 32.13 27.04
C GLN A 343 -29.92 31.95 25.92
N ARG A 344 -29.74 32.66 24.80
CA ARG A 344 -30.62 32.55 23.63
C ARG A 344 -30.50 31.23 22.91
N CYS A 345 -29.28 30.74 22.67
CA CYS A 345 -29.04 29.48 21.95
C CYS A 345 -29.43 28.24 22.76
N ASN A 346 -29.29 28.30 24.09
CA ASN A 346 -29.44 27.14 24.96
C ASN A 346 -30.68 27.23 25.85
N ALA A 347 -31.62 28.15 25.57
CA ALA A 347 -32.83 28.33 26.36
C ALA A 347 -33.59 26.99 26.56
N GLY A 348 -33.81 26.61 27.82
CA GLY A 348 -34.44 25.34 28.18
C GLY A 348 -33.68 24.06 27.90
N LYS A 349 -32.42 24.14 27.51
CA LYS A 349 -31.59 22.97 27.13
C LYS A 349 -30.35 22.84 28.03
N SER A 350 -30.45 22.04 29.08
CA SER A 350 -29.32 21.78 30.00
C SER A 350 -28.09 21.20 29.31
N TYR A 351 -28.29 20.38 28.26
CA TYR A 351 -27.22 19.82 27.44
C TYR A 351 -26.61 20.86 26.46
N GLY A 352 -27.33 21.95 26.19
CA GLY A 352 -26.98 22.96 25.20
C GLY A 352 -27.48 22.64 23.79
N MET A 353 -27.34 23.62 22.89
CA MET A 353 -27.72 23.48 21.48
C MET A 353 -26.93 22.35 20.80
N THR A 354 -27.65 21.51 20.07
CA THR A 354 -27.06 20.45 19.25
C THR A 354 -27.45 20.63 17.79
N VAL A 355 -26.51 20.34 16.91
CA VAL A 355 -26.70 20.36 15.45
C VAL A 355 -26.37 18.98 14.92
N ARG A 356 -27.18 18.47 14.02
CA ARG A 356 -26.96 17.25 13.28
C ARG A 356 -26.80 17.56 11.81
N VAL A 357 -25.69 17.11 11.23
CA VAL A 357 -25.39 17.28 9.82
C VAL A 357 -25.58 15.95 9.14
N LYS A 358 -26.47 15.87 8.15
CA LYS A 358 -26.59 14.68 7.30
C LYS A 358 -25.37 14.56 6.42
N ARG A 359 -24.71 13.42 6.45
CA ARG A 359 -23.52 13.17 5.64
C ARG A 359 -23.84 13.13 4.13
N GLU A 360 -25.02 12.66 3.78
CA GLU A 360 -25.53 12.59 2.40
C GLU A 360 -25.54 13.94 1.65
N ILE A 361 -25.53 15.08 2.37
CA ILE A 361 -25.44 16.41 1.78
C ILE A 361 -24.12 16.56 1.00
N ASP A 362 -23.03 16.03 1.55
CA ASP A 362 -21.72 16.05 0.95
C ASP A 362 -20.79 15.07 1.69
N LEU A 363 -20.63 13.86 1.15
CA LEU A 363 -19.81 12.81 1.75
C LEU A 363 -18.34 13.20 1.87
N ARG A 364 -17.88 14.03 0.94
CA ARG A 364 -16.51 14.54 0.89
C ARG A 364 -16.24 15.52 2.04
N ARG A 365 -17.18 16.44 2.33
CA ARG A 365 -17.03 17.45 3.40
C ARG A 365 -17.38 16.91 4.78
N PHE A 366 -18.30 15.98 4.86
CA PHE A 366 -18.78 15.43 6.14
C PHE A 366 -18.41 13.96 6.34
N PRO A 367 -17.10 13.64 6.37
CA PRO A 367 -16.65 12.26 6.64
C PRO A 367 -17.02 11.85 8.09
N PRO A 368 -17.10 10.54 8.38
CA PRO A 368 -17.43 10.04 9.73
C PRO A 368 -16.47 10.53 10.81
N ILE A 369 -15.24 10.85 10.45
CA ILE A 369 -14.21 11.46 11.30
C ILE A 369 -13.92 12.85 10.73
N PRO A 370 -14.49 13.92 11.30
CA PRO A 370 -14.29 15.26 10.79
C PRO A 370 -12.82 15.71 10.87
N ARG A 371 -12.36 16.44 9.85
CA ARG A 371 -10.96 16.86 9.68
C ARG A 371 -10.42 17.70 10.83
N ALA A 372 -11.25 18.54 11.43
CA ALA A 372 -10.89 19.38 12.58
C ALA A 372 -10.70 18.62 13.91
N THR A 373 -10.80 17.28 13.91
CA THR A 373 -10.69 16.48 15.13
C THR A 373 -9.29 15.94 15.36
N LYS A 374 -8.87 15.82 16.62
CA LYS A 374 -7.61 15.15 17.00
C LYS A 374 -7.57 13.68 16.55
N THR A 375 -8.74 13.04 16.38
CA THR A 375 -8.85 11.67 15.86
C THR A 375 -8.45 11.62 14.40
N PHE A 376 -8.90 12.58 13.59
CA PHE A 376 -8.46 12.72 12.21
C PHE A 376 -6.95 12.95 12.13
N GLU A 377 -6.42 13.93 12.85
CA GLU A 377 -5.00 14.25 12.86
C GLU A 377 -4.13 13.03 13.18
N ARG A 378 -4.48 12.30 14.26
CA ARG A 378 -3.76 11.10 14.66
C ARG A 378 -3.85 10.00 13.61
N GLY A 379 -5.02 9.78 13.04
CA GLY A 379 -5.22 8.76 12.01
C GLY A 379 -4.50 9.11 10.71
N TYR A 380 -4.56 10.38 10.29
CA TYR A 380 -3.91 10.87 9.08
C TYR A 380 -2.38 10.76 9.14
N LYS A 381 -1.77 10.97 10.31
CA LYS A 381 -0.33 10.73 10.53
C LYS A 381 0.10 9.30 10.17
N GLY A 382 -0.82 8.34 10.21
CA GLY A 382 -0.56 6.98 9.73
C GLY A 382 -0.17 6.89 8.25
N ARG A 383 -0.47 7.93 7.44
CA ARG A 383 -0.08 7.98 6.02
C ARG A 383 1.44 7.82 5.81
N THR A 384 2.26 8.27 6.77
CA THR A 384 3.72 8.10 6.68
C THR A 384 4.17 6.64 6.61
N SER A 385 3.31 5.67 6.97
CA SER A 385 3.63 4.24 6.85
C SER A 385 3.85 3.81 5.39
N VAL A 386 3.03 4.33 4.45
CA VAL A 386 3.20 4.00 3.03
C VAL A 386 4.48 4.59 2.47
N GLU A 387 4.90 5.78 2.94
CA GLU A 387 6.17 6.39 2.56
C GLU A 387 7.36 5.52 3.02
N ARG A 388 7.28 4.94 4.23
CA ARG A 388 8.30 4.00 4.74
C ARG A 388 8.33 2.70 3.94
N VAL A 389 7.18 2.16 3.54
CA VAL A 389 7.13 0.99 2.65
C VAL A 389 7.73 1.32 1.28
N ASN A 390 7.39 2.48 0.69
CA ASN A 390 7.97 2.96 -0.56
C ASN A 390 9.48 3.13 -0.46
N ALA A 391 9.98 3.75 0.61
CA ALA A 391 11.41 3.90 0.85
C ALA A 391 12.11 2.53 0.98
N ARG A 392 11.50 1.59 1.69
CA ARG A 392 12.02 0.23 1.85
C ARG A 392 12.12 -0.51 0.52
N THR A 393 11.10 -0.44 -0.33
CA THR A 393 11.12 -1.09 -1.65
C THR A 393 12.18 -0.50 -2.57
N LYS A 394 12.42 0.81 -2.50
CA LYS A 394 13.44 1.50 -3.29
C LYS A 394 14.86 1.26 -2.75
N ILE A 395 15.08 1.49 -1.45
CA ILE A 395 16.41 1.45 -0.84
C ILE A 395 16.90 0.02 -0.67
N PHE A 396 16.05 -0.89 -0.19
CA PHE A 396 16.49 -2.25 0.14
C PHE A 396 16.42 -3.20 -1.04
N TRP A 397 15.45 -3.02 -1.93
CA TRP A 397 15.20 -3.95 -3.03
C TRP A 397 15.47 -3.35 -4.41
N GLY A 398 15.92 -2.10 -4.47
CA GLY A 398 16.35 -1.45 -5.71
C GLY A 398 15.26 -1.42 -6.79
N ILE A 399 13.99 -1.29 -6.41
CA ILE A 399 12.87 -1.33 -7.35
C ILE A 399 12.92 -0.20 -8.38
N ASP A 400 13.63 0.89 -8.05
CA ASP A 400 13.77 2.13 -8.84
C ASP A 400 15.16 2.25 -9.52
N ASP A 401 16.02 1.25 -9.42
CA ASP A 401 17.42 1.35 -9.90
C ASP A 401 17.55 1.29 -11.44
N GLY A 402 16.46 1.18 -12.16
CA GLY A 402 16.44 1.25 -13.63
C GLY A 402 17.23 0.16 -14.35
N ASN A 403 17.52 -0.96 -13.68
CA ASN A 403 18.32 -2.05 -14.21
C ASN A 403 17.57 -2.97 -15.17
N VAL A 404 16.26 -2.77 -15.31
CA VAL A 404 15.36 -3.62 -16.10
C VAL A 404 14.78 -2.82 -17.26
N THR A 405 14.85 -3.38 -18.47
CA THR A 405 14.28 -2.80 -19.69
C THR A 405 13.17 -3.66 -20.24
N GLY A 406 12.08 -3.03 -20.75
CA GLY A 406 10.88 -3.69 -21.26
C GLY A 406 9.80 -3.86 -20.21
N ALA A 407 8.54 -3.61 -20.59
CA ALA A 407 7.40 -3.58 -19.70
C ALA A 407 7.23 -4.92 -18.95
N GLU A 408 7.26 -6.05 -19.66
CA GLU A 408 7.10 -7.37 -19.06
C GLU A 408 8.12 -7.64 -17.97
N ARG A 409 9.40 -7.38 -18.25
CA ARG A 409 10.49 -7.59 -17.27
C ARG A 409 10.35 -6.65 -16.08
N PHE A 410 9.92 -5.42 -16.33
CA PHE A 410 9.71 -4.43 -15.27
C PHE A 410 8.59 -4.88 -14.33
N HIS A 411 7.44 -5.26 -14.88
CA HIS A 411 6.31 -5.77 -14.09
C HIS A 411 6.66 -7.05 -13.34
N ALA A 412 7.40 -7.98 -13.96
CA ALA A 412 7.90 -9.17 -13.29
C ALA A 412 8.81 -8.82 -12.10
N ASN A 413 9.76 -7.90 -12.30
CA ASN A 413 10.68 -7.48 -11.25
C ASN A 413 9.94 -6.86 -10.06
N VAL A 414 9.03 -5.91 -10.32
CA VAL A 414 8.21 -5.30 -9.26
C VAL A 414 7.36 -6.35 -8.55
N GLY A 415 6.71 -7.25 -9.30
CA GLY A 415 5.90 -8.32 -8.73
C GLY A 415 6.69 -9.24 -7.81
N VAL A 416 7.92 -9.61 -8.19
CA VAL A 416 8.81 -10.43 -7.34
C VAL A 416 9.25 -9.67 -6.09
N VAL A 417 9.58 -8.39 -6.19
CA VAL A 417 9.90 -7.57 -5.01
C VAL A 417 8.72 -7.49 -4.04
N MET A 418 7.50 -7.27 -4.56
CA MET A 418 6.29 -7.24 -3.73
C MET A 418 6.02 -8.61 -3.08
N LEU A 419 6.29 -9.71 -3.81
CA LEU A 419 6.19 -11.07 -3.26
C LEU A 419 7.23 -11.31 -2.16
N VAL A 420 8.47 -10.86 -2.34
CA VAL A 420 9.51 -10.96 -1.30
C VAL A 420 9.12 -10.14 -0.07
N HIS A 421 8.62 -8.92 -0.26
CA HIS A 421 8.14 -8.07 0.84
C HIS A 421 7.09 -8.77 1.70
N ILE A 422 6.01 -9.27 1.08
CA ILE A 422 4.93 -9.92 1.84
C ILE A 422 5.33 -11.31 2.34
N GLY A 423 6.17 -12.03 1.60
CA GLY A 423 6.68 -13.33 1.99
C GLY A 423 7.54 -13.28 3.25
N LEU A 424 8.42 -12.28 3.36
CA LEU A 424 9.18 -12.02 4.58
C LEU A 424 8.27 -11.66 5.76
N ALA A 425 7.28 -10.80 5.55
CA ALA A 425 6.32 -10.46 6.59
C ALA A 425 5.56 -11.70 7.08
N THR A 426 5.13 -12.58 6.18
CA THR A 426 4.43 -13.82 6.52
C THR A 426 5.32 -14.79 7.28
N LEU A 427 6.57 -14.96 6.85
CA LEU A 427 7.55 -15.80 7.56
C LEU A 427 7.79 -15.29 8.97
N LEU A 428 7.99 -13.97 9.12
CA LEU A 428 8.21 -13.33 10.40
C LEU A 428 7.00 -13.44 11.33
N ALA A 429 5.78 -13.37 10.80
CA ALA A 429 4.55 -13.57 11.58
C ALA A 429 4.37 -15.01 12.07
N SER A 430 4.95 -15.98 11.38
CA SER A 430 4.93 -17.40 11.77
C SER A 430 5.94 -17.73 12.87
N CYS A 431 6.92 -16.87 13.12
CA CYS A 431 7.90 -17.04 14.18
C CYS A 431 7.30 -16.63 15.53
N PRO A 432 7.47 -17.42 16.60
CA PRO A 432 7.03 -17.04 17.95
C PRO A 432 7.78 -15.77 18.40
N ARG A 433 7.05 -14.68 18.63
CA ARG A 433 7.58 -13.39 19.06
C ARG A 433 7.05 -12.99 20.41
N ARG A 434 7.85 -12.19 21.15
CA ARG A 434 7.47 -11.70 22.48
C ARG A 434 6.39 -10.61 22.41
N ASP A 435 6.30 -9.83 21.32
CA ASP A 435 5.40 -8.67 21.17
C ASP A 435 4.29 -8.82 20.13
N GLY A 436 4.36 -9.84 19.28
CA GLY A 436 3.30 -10.16 18.32
C GLY A 436 3.11 -9.13 17.20
N THR A 437 3.92 -8.07 17.12
CA THR A 437 3.79 -7.01 16.11
C THR A 437 4.79 -7.15 14.98
N LEU A 438 4.35 -6.89 13.73
CA LEU A 438 5.21 -6.81 12.55
C LEU A 438 5.78 -5.41 12.35
N GLY A 439 5.15 -4.36 12.89
CA GLY A 439 5.55 -2.97 12.71
C GLY A 439 6.91 -2.63 13.31
N GLN A 440 7.29 -3.26 14.41
CA GLN A 440 8.61 -3.14 15.02
C GLN A 440 9.64 -4.09 14.41
N THR A 441 9.20 -4.98 13.54
CA THR A 441 10.09 -5.90 12.87
C THR A 441 10.71 -5.20 11.68
N ARG A 442 11.96 -4.86 11.82
CA ARG A 442 12.78 -4.53 10.66
C ARG A 442 12.81 -5.79 9.79
N LEU A 443 12.23 -5.72 8.58
CA LEU A 443 12.38 -6.78 7.58
C LEU A 443 13.84 -6.98 7.15
N SER A 444 14.72 -6.13 7.67
CA SER A 444 16.16 -6.13 7.44
C SER A 444 17.01 -7.06 8.32
N PRO A 445 16.61 -7.55 9.51
CA PRO A 445 17.53 -8.38 10.31
C PRO A 445 18.03 -9.62 9.59
N ILE A 446 17.17 -10.26 8.77
CA ILE A 446 17.60 -11.41 7.96
C ILE A 446 18.65 -11.00 6.94
N ALA A 447 18.44 -9.90 6.22
CA ALA A 447 19.39 -9.40 5.24
C ALA A 447 20.65 -8.78 5.88
N GLU A 448 20.54 -8.21 7.08
CA GLU A 448 21.67 -7.72 7.86
C GLU A 448 22.51 -8.88 8.42
N ALA A 449 21.87 -9.92 8.95
CA ALA A 449 22.55 -11.14 9.40
C ALA A 449 23.24 -11.87 8.24
N LEU A 450 22.60 -11.92 7.07
CA LEU A 450 23.21 -12.50 5.87
C LEU A 450 24.42 -11.68 5.38
N ARG A 451 24.40 -10.34 5.48
CA ARG A 451 25.53 -9.49 5.13
C ARG A 451 26.67 -9.60 6.13
N ALA A 452 26.39 -9.55 7.42
CA ALA A 452 27.43 -9.63 8.46
C ALA A 452 28.26 -10.92 8.40
N LYS A 453 27.72 -12.01 7.84
CA LYS A 453 28.45 -13.26 7.63
C LYS A 453 29.16 -13.36 6.27
N ILE A 454 28.78 -12.53 5.31
CA ILE A 454 29.43 -12.47 3.99
C ILE A 454 30.69 -11.59 4.06
N ASP A 455 30.66 -10.56 4.92
CA ASP A 455 31.75 -9.59 5.10
C ASP A 455 32.75 -10.01 6.18
N GLY A 456 32.54 -11.07 6.95
CA GLY A 456 33.43 -11.67 7.94
C GLY A 456 33.95 -13.02 7.49
#